data_3911508343d7a4b9a861deb9f4bbe564
#
_entry.id   3911508343d7a4b9a861deb9f4bbe564
#
_cell.length_a   1.000
_cell.length_b   1.000
_cell.length_c   1.000
_cell.angle_alpha   90.00
_cell.angle_beta   90.00
_cell.angle_gamma   90.00
#
_symmetry.space_group_name_H-M   'P 1'
#
loop_
_entity.id
_entity.type
_entity.pdbx_description
1 polymer ?
#
loop_
_entity_poly.entity_id
_entity_poly.type
_entity_poly.pdbx_seq_one_letter_code
_entity_poly.pdbx_strand_id
1 'polypeptide(L)'
;MHALRLVDDWPVATVAAAFVAPDGSVSTTGPTDHRFRLASIAKMLVGWSVLIGRDEGIVSLDDAAGPAGCTLRHLLAHASGLPFEGDVPVAPPGSRRIYSNTGIELAAQHLADAAGMQFDDYLRDGILEPLGMTATTLDGSPAHAVHSTLDDVLRFVRELRSPRLVDPATAAEFSTVQFASLGGIVPGLGRFDDCPWGLGTEIRGTKQPHWTGTRNSPATFGHFGGAGTLLWVDPVIDVACVALTDRPFDEWSSDALRLWPALADAVIAECGA
;
A
#
# COMPACT_ATOMS: atom_id res chain seq x y z
N MET A 1 22.81 -8.82 1.97
CA MET A 1 22.64 -9.74 0.82
C MET A 1 22.15 -11.14 1.20
N HIS A 2 22.26 -11.55 2.44
CA HIS A 2 21.79 -12.88 2.88
C HIS A 2 20.25 -12.99 2.96
N ALA A 3 19.58 -11.95 3.43
CA ALA A 3 18.12 -11.96 3.60
C ALA A 3 17.36 -12.17 2.28
N LEU A 4 17.76 -11.49 1.21
CA LEU A 4 17.08 -11.62 -0.08
C LEU A 4 17.22 -12.99 -0.74
N ARG A 5 18.16 -13.85 -0.29
CA ARG A 5 18.25 -15.23 -0.80
C ARG A 5 17.06 -16.10 -0.37
N LEU A 6 16.32 -15.69 0.64
CA LEU A 6 15.10 -16.40 1.06
C LEU A 6 14.03 -16.44 -0.05
N VAL A 7 14.06 -15.50 -0.99
CA VAL A 7 13.09 -15.52 -2.10
C VAL A 7 13.40 -16.57 -3.16
N ASP A 8 14.64 -17.11 -3.19
CA ASP A 8 15.04 -18.15 -4.14
C ASP A 8 14.25 -19.45 -3.93
N ASP A 9 13.76 -19.67 -2.69
CA ASP A 9 12.98 -20.85 -2.31
C ASP A 9 11.46 -20.62 -2.42
N TRP A 10 11.02 -19.46 -2.92
CA TRP A 10 9.59 -19.18 -3.07
C TRP A 10 8.99 -19.98 -4.23
N PRO A 11 7.78 -20.54 -4.07
CA PRO A 11 7.14 -21.36 -5.10
C PRO A 11 6.50 -20.49 -6.19
N VAL A 12 7.28 -19.61 -6.81
CA VAL A 12 6.88 -18.65 -7.86
C VAL A 12 7.83 -18.77 -9.04
N ALA A 13 7.37 -18.45 -10.25
CA ALA A 13 8.22 -18.56 -11.43
C ALA A 13 9.18 -17.37 -11.53
N THR A 14 8.70 -16.17 -11.19
CA THR A 14 9.50 -14.95 -11.21
C THR A 14 9.31 -14.18 -9.90
N VAL A 15 10.42 -13.75 -9.31
CA VAL A 15 10.40 -12.87 -8.13
C VAL A 15 11.49 -11.81 -8.27
N ALA A 16 11.13 -10.57 -7.95
CA ALA A 16 12.09 -9.50 -7.76
C ALA A 16 11.85 -8.91 -6.36
N ALA A 17 12.92 -8.78 -5.57
CA ALA A 17 12.81 -8.26 -4.21
C ALA A 17 13.93 -7.26 -3.89
N ALA A 18 13.61 -6.35 -2.98
CA ALA A 18 14.56 -5.36 -2.50
C ALA A 18 14.29 -4.98 -1.05
N PHE A 19 15.32 -4.50 -0.37
CA PHE A 19 15.14 -3.70 0.82
C PHE A 19 15.99 -2.42 0.76
N VAL A 20 15.52 -1.42 1.50
CA VAL A 20 16.22 -0.14 1.69
C VAL A 20 16.60 -0.04 3.16
N ALA A 21 17.90 0.03 3.43
CA ALA A 21 18.45 0.11 4.76
C ALA A 21 18.36 1.55 5.35
N PRO A 22 18.60 1.74 6.66
CA PRO A 22 18.52 3.06 7.30
C PRO A 22 19.45 4.12 6.69
N ASP A 23 20.60 3.71 6.17
CA ASP A 23 21.57 4.59 5.49
C ASP A 23 21.16 4.94 4.05
N GLY A 24 20.01 4.44 3.59
CA GLY A 24 19.50 4.63 2.23
C GLY A 24 20.09 3.67 1.20
N SER A 25 21.00 2.78 1.59
CA SER A 25 21.53 1.75 0.69
C SER A 25 20.41 0.77 0.27
N VAL A 26 20.47 0.31 -0.98
CA VAL A 26 19.49 -0.58 -1.57
C VAL A 26 20.15 -1.90 -1.94
N SER A 27 19.56 -2.99 -1.48
CA SER A 27 19.90 -4.34 -1.94
C SER A 27 18.76 -4.89 -2.79
N THR A 28 19.08 -5.53 -3.89
CA THR A 28 18.10 -6.10 -4.83
C THR A 28 18.44 -7.54 -5.21
N THR A 29 17.43 -8.30 -5.61
CA THR A 29 17.57 -9.62 -6.24
C THR A 29 16.46 -9.82 -7.27
N GLY A 30 16.70 -10.70 -8.25
CA GLY A 30 15.78 -10.95 -9.35
C GLY A 30 15.80 -9.86 -10.43
N PRO A 31 14.89 -9.95 -11.42
CA PRO A 31 14.81 -9.01 -12.55
C PRO A 31 14.13 -7.71 -12.14
N THR A 32 14.92 -6.66 -11.87
CA THR A 32 14.38 -5.38 -11.31
C THR A 32 13.59 -4.57 -12.33
N ASP A 33 13.77 -4.82 -13.62
CA ASP A 33 13.11 -4.18 -14.78
C ASP A 33 11.89 -4.98 -15.30
N HIS A 34 11.65 -6.19 -14.76
CA HIS A 34 10.46 -6.97 -15.14
C HIS A 34 9.18 -6.31 -14.62
N ARG A 35 8.15 -6.27 -15.47
CA ARG A 35 6.86 -5.68 -15.11
C ARG A 35 5.98 -6.69 -14.39
N PHE A 36 5.59 -6.35 -13.16
CA PHE A 36 4.67 -7.09 -12.33
C PHE A 36 3.35 -6.33 -12.18
N ARG A 37 2.25 -7.06 -12.02
CA ARG A 37 1.00 -6.49 -11.54
C ARG A 37 1.14 -6.22 -10.03
N LEU A 38 0.95 -4.97 -9.61
CA LEU A 38 1.08 -4.60 -8.19
C LEU A 38 -0.14 -5.03 -7.35
N ALA A 39 -1.28 -5.26 -7.99
CA ALA A 39 -2.55 -5.46 -7.32
C ALA A 39 -2.80 -4.38 -6.25
N SER A 40 -3.13 -4.74 -5.02
CA SER A 40 -3.57 -3.78 -4.01
C SER A 40 -2.49 -2.83 -3.48
N ILE A 41 -1.21 -3.00 -3.84
CA ILE A 41 -0.19 -1.95 -3.61
C ILE A 41 -0.59 -0.65 -4.33
N ALA A 42 -1.36 -0.73 -5.42
CA ALA A 42 -1.93 0.41 -6.14
C ALA A 42 -2.70 1.39 -5.22
N LYS A 43 -3.33 0.90 -4.16
CA LYS A 43 -4.08 1.72 -3.20
C LYS A 43 -3.20 2.75 -2.49
N MET A 44 -1.93 2.42 -2.29
CA MET A 44 -0.96 3.36 -1.71
C MET A 44 -0.70 4.52 -2.68
N LEU A 45 -0.65 4.27 -3.99
CA LEU A 45 -0.54 5.33 -5.00
C LEU A 45 -1.79 6.21 -5.04
N VAL A 46 -3.00 5.62 -4.92
CA VAL A 46 -4.24 6.41 -4.82
C VAL A 46 -4.23 7.30 -3.58
N GLY A 47 -3.87 6.74 -2.41
CA GLY A 47 -3.78 7.52 -1.17
C GLY A 47 -2.78 8.68 -1.29
N TRP A 48 -1.62 8.44 -1.90
CA TRP A 48 -0.61 9.47 -2.11
C TRP A 48 -1.06 10.54 -3.12
N SER A 49 -1.75 10.15 -4.20
CA SER A 49 -2.35 11.09 -5.15
C SER A 49 -3.35 12.03 -4.47
N VAL A 50 -4.20 11.48 -3.59
CA VAL A 50 -5.17 12.31 -2.83
C VAL A 50 -4.45 13.29 -1.90
N LEU A 51 -3.33 12.90 -1.29
CA LEU A 51 -2.54 13.80 -0.45
C LEU A 51 -1.87 14.92 -1.26
N ILE A 52 -1.42 14.64 -2.48
CA ILE A 52 -0.95 15.66 -3.42
C ILE A 52 -2.10 16.64 -3.72
N GLY A 53 -3.28 16.14 -4.10
CA GLY A 53 -4.44 16.97 -4.39
C GLY A 53 -4.91 17.82 -3.20
N ARG A 54 -4.71 17.32 -1.98
CA ARG A 54 -4.94 18.11 -0.76
C ARG A 54 -3.95 19.27 -0.63
N ASP A 55 -2.66 19.04 -0.82
CA ASP A 55 -1.63 20.07 -0.72
C ASP A 55 -1.76 21.12 -1.84
N GLU A 56 -2.26 20.71 -3.01
CA GLU A 56 -2.64 21.60 -4.12
C GLU A 56 -3.95 22.37 -3.86
N GLY A 57 -4.69 22.04 -2.80
CA GLY A 57 -5.97 22.67 -2.47
C GLY A 57 -7.14 22.23 -3.38
N ILE A 58 -7.00 21.13 -4.09
CA ILE A 58 -8.01 20.56 -5.00
C ILE A 58 -9.08 19.80 -4.20
N VAL A 59 -8.67 19.02 -3.18
CA VAL A 59 -9.56 18.22 -2.35
C VAL A 59 -9.24 18.39 -0.86
N SER A 60 -10.24 18.07 -0.02
CA SER A 60 -10.06 17.90 1.43
C SER A 60 -10.36 16.44 1.81
N LEU A 61 -9.65 15.89 2.79
CA LEU A 61 -9.97 14.56 3.32
C LEU A 61 -11.37 14.51 3.95
N ASP A 62 -11.95 15.66 4.29
CA ASP A 62 -13.27 15.78 4.86
C ASP A 62 -14.36 16.12 3.83
N ASP A 63 -14.01 16.18 2.54
CA ASP A 63 -14.99 16.31 1.47
C ASP A 63 -15.98 15.14 1.50
N ALA A 64 -17.26 15.43 1.31
CA ALA A 64 -18.27 14.41 1.19
C ALA A 64 -18.03 13.57 -0.07
N ALA A 65 -17.76 12.29 0.10
CA ALA A 65 -17.45 11.37 -1.00
C ALA A 65 -17.97 9.97 -0.71
N GLY A 66 -18.56 9.32 -1.73
CA GLY A 66 -19.15 7.98 -1.61
C GLY A 66 -20.53 7.98 -0.94
N PRO A 67 -20.87 6.94 -0.14
CA PRO A 67 -22.16 6.83 0.52
C PRO A 67 -22.47 7.99 1.46
N ALA A 68 -23.77 8.22 1.74
CA ALA A 68 -24.21 9.29 2.64
C ALA A 68 -23.51 9.22 4.00
N GLY A 69 -22.94 10.33 4.44
CA GLY A 69 -22.17 10.47 5.70
C GLY A 69 -20.70 10.02 5.60
N CYS A 70 -20.25 9.56 4.42
CA CYS A 70 -18.85 9.28 4.17
C CYS A 70 -18.10 10.55 3.75
N THR A 71 -16.79 10.52 4.00
CA THR A 71 -15.82 11.48 3.46
C THR A 71 -14.74 10.76 2.68
N LEU A 72 -13.92 11.50 1.94
CA LEU A 72 -12.75 10.97 1.24
C LEU A 72 -11.84 10.16 2.19
N ARG A 73 -11.67 10.62 3.43
CA ARG A 73 -10.96 9.93 4.50
C ARG A 73 -11.56 8.54 4.82
N HIS A 74 -12.89 8.42 4.87
CA HIS A 74 -13.54 7.13 5.10
C HIS A 74 -13.26 6.13 3.97
N LEU A 75 -13.26 6.59 2.72
CA LEU A 75 -12.99 5.76 1.56
C LEU A 75 -11.56 5.19 1.60
N LEU A 76 -10.57 6.07 1.77
CA LEU A 76 -9.15 5.69 1.80
C LEU A 76 -8.80 4.78 2.99
N ALA A 77 -9.47 4.97 4.13
CA ALA A 77 -9.22 4.19 5.34
C ALA A 77 -10.08 2.94 5.46
N HIS A 78 -10.82 2.54 4.41
CA HIS A 78 -11.72 1.38 4.45
C HIS A 78 -12.76 1.43 5.58
N ALA A 79 -13.23 2.63 5.90
CA ALA A 79 -14.19 2.92 6.96
C ALA A 79 -15.55 3.41 6.42
N SER A 80 -15.77 3.33 5.10
CA SER A 80 -16.97 3.84 4.44
C SER A 80 -18.21 2.95 4.62
N GLY A 81 -18.03 1.70 5.03
CA GLY A 81 -19.10 0.72 5.08
C GLY A 81 -19.37 0.01 3.75
N LEU A 82 -18.68 0.37 2.68
CA LEU A 82 -18.78 -0.30 1.38
C LEU A 82 -18.21 -1.73 1.45
N PRO A 83 -18.79 -2.70 0.72
CA PRO A 83 -18.23 -4.05 0.60
C PRO A 83 -16.93 -4.05 -0.21
N PHE A 84 -16.32 -5.24 -0.34
CA PHE A 84 -15.12 -5.45 -1.17
C PHE A 84 -15.33 -4.93 -2.59
N GLU A 85 -16.44 -5.33 -3.21
CA GLU A 85 -16.96 -4.87 -4.50
C GLU A 85 -18.45 -4.51 -4.32
N GLY A 86 -18.89 -3.43 -4.98
CA GLY A 86 -20.29 -2.99 -4.99
C GLY A 86 -20.49 -1.66 -4.26
N ASP A 87 -21.57 -0.98 -4.64
CA ASP A 87 -21.90 0.40 -4.26
C ASP A 87 -22.90 0.52 -3.09
N VAL A 88 -23.46 -0.62 -2.63
CA VAL A 88 -24.44 -0.63 -1.54
C VAL A 88 -23.73 -0.87 -0.21
N PRO A 89 -23.70 0.13 0.72
CA PRO A 89 -23.08 -0.03 2.01
C PRO A 89 -23.70 -1.17 2.85
N VAL A 90 -22.83 -1.96 3.49
CA VAL A 90 -23.23 -3.06 4.40
C VAL A 90 -23.04 -2.72 5.87
N ALA A 91 -22.60 -1.49 6.16
CA ALA A 91 -22.45 -0.93 7.51
C ALA A 91 -22.46 0.61 7.46
N PRO A 92 -22.80 1.28 8.57
CA PRO A 92 -22.62 2.73 8.67
C PRO A 92 -21.15 3.14 8.55
N PRO A 93 -20.87 4.35 8.01
CA PRO A 93 -19.53 4.90 8.00
C PRO A 93 -18.91 4.97 9.41
N GLY A 94 -17.62 4.71 9.53
CA GLY A 94 -16.88 4.77 10.79
C GLY A 94 -17.24 3.69 11.82
N SER A 95 -18.10 2.69 11.48
CA SER A 95 -18.52 1.68 12.45
C SER A 95 -17.60 0.46 12.51
N ARG A 96 -16.95 0.13 11.43
CA ARG A 96 -15.96 -0.99 11.32
C ARG A 96 -15.11 -0.84 10.08
N ARG A 97 -14.00 -1.59 10.06
CA ARG A 97 -13.11 -1.66 8.91
C ARG A 97 -13.62 -2.71 7.91
N ILE A 98 -13.95 -2.28 6.70
CA ILE A 98 -14.36 -3.15 5.60
C ILE A 98 -13.47 -2.83 4.40
N TYR A 99 -12.57 -3.74 4.09
CA TYR A 99 -11.68 -3.61 2.94
C TYR A 99 -12.49 -3.53 1.65
N SER A 100 -12.32 -2.45 0.86
CA SER A 100 -13.15 -2.13 -0.29
C SER A 100 -12.32 -1.62 -1.46
N ASN A 101 -12.41 -2.28 -2.61
CA ASN A 101 -11.91 -1.75 -3.87
C ASN A 101 -12.76 -0.56 -4.32
N THR A 102 -14.09 -0.71 -4.26
CA THR A 102 -15.02 0.36 -4.62
C THR A 102 -14.75 1.66 -3.86
N GLY A 103 -14.41 1.56 -2.56
CA GLY A 103 -14.06 2.75 -1.78
C GLY A 103 -12.84 3.48 -2.35
N ILE A 104 -11.82 2.76 -2.76
CA ILE A 104 -10.61 3.33 -3.36
C ILE A 104 -10.90 3.90 -4.76
N GLU A 105 -11.73 3.22 -5.55
CA GLU A 105 -12.15 3.69 -6.87
C GLU A 105 -12.92 5.00 -6.77
N LEU A 106 -13.84 5.10 -5.80
CA LEU A 106 -14.58 6.34 -5.53
C LEU A 106 -13.67 7.47 -5.01
N ALA A 107 -12.63 7.15 -4.26
CA ALA A 107 -11.65 8.15 -3.83
C ALA A 107 -10.84 8.69 -5.02
N ALA A 108 -10.40 7.81 -5.92
CA ALA A 108 -9.72 8.18 -7.15
C ALA A 108 -10.63 9.02 -8.07
N GLN A 109 -11.90 8.61 -8.22
CA GLN A 109 -12.88 9.34 -9.02
C GLN A 109 -13.17 10.73 -8.45
N HIS A 110 -13.30 10.87 -7.11
CA HIS A 110 -13.51 12.15 -6.46
C HIS A 110 -12.36 13.13 -6.75
N LEU A 111 -11.11 12.64 -6.66
CA LEU A 111 -9.93 13.46 -7.01
C LEU A 111 -9.94 13.84 -8.49
N ALA A 112 -10.24 12.90 -9.39
CA ALA A 112 -10.30 13.14 -10.83
C ALA A 112 -11.36 14.21 -11.19
N ASP A 113 -12.55 14.10 -10.61
CA ASP A 113 -13.64 15.06 -10.81
C ASP A 113 -13.25 16.45 -10.31
N ALA A 114 -12.67 16.54 -9.12
CA ALA A 114 -12.22 17.81 -8.53
C ALA A 114 -11.06 18.46 -9.32
N ALA A 115 -10.14 17.64 -9.83
CA ALA A 115 -9.02 18.09 -10.66
C ALA A 115 -9.43 18.41 -12.11
N GLY A 116 -10.60 17.96 -12.57
CA GLY A 116 -11.07 18.13 -13.94
C GLY A 116 -10.28 17.33 -14.97
N MET A 117 -9.70 16.19 -14.57
CA MET A 117 -8.91 15.31 -15.44
C MET A 117 -9.12 13.83 -15.07
N GLN A 118 -8.69 12.91 -15.93
CA GLN A 118 -8.77 11.49 -15.60
C GLN A 118 -7.77 11.12 -14.50
N PHE A 119 -8.10 10.13 -13.66
CA PHE A 119 -7.23 9.74 -12.55
C PHE A 119 -5.88 9.19 -13.01
N ASP A 120 -5.81 8.49 -14.13
CA ASP A 120 -4.54 7.98 -14.69
C ASP A 120 -3.62 9.12 -15.15
N ASP A 121 -4.18 10.19 -15.72
CA ASP A 121 -3.42 11.42 -16.03
C ASP A 121 -2.92 12.09 -14.75
N TYR A 122 -3.77 12.22 -13.72
CA TYR A 122 -3.38 12.80 -12.43
C TYR A 122 -2.27 11.97 -11.76
N LEU A 123 -2.40 10.65 -11.75
CA LEU A 123 -1.38 9.73 -11.23
C LEU A 123 -0.05 9.89 -11.98
N ARG A 124 -0.11 9.95 -13.31
CA ARG A 124 1.07 10.14 -14.15
C ARG A 124 1.77 11.46 -13.82
N ASP A 125 1.04 12.56 -13.89
CA ASP A 125 1.58 13.91 -13.76
C ASP A 125 2.01 14.21 -12.30
N GLY A 126 1.26 13.73 -11.31
CA GLY A 126 1.51 13.98 -9.89
C GLY A 126 2.54 13.05 -9.24
N ILE A 127 2.68 11.81 -9.72
CA ILE A 127 3.56 10.80 -9.09
C ILE A 127 4.56 10.21 -10.10
N LEU A 128 4.06 9.62 -11.21
CA LEU A 128 4.91 8.76 -12.03
C LEU A 128 6.02 9.55 -12.72
N GLU A 129 5.70 10.65 -13.38
CA GLU A 129 6.69 11.52 -14.05
C GLU A 129 7.65 12.18 -13.06
N PRO A 130 7.18 12.84 -11.98
CA PRO A 130 8.07 13.47 -11.00
C PRO A 130 9.04 12.51 -10.31
N LEU A 131 8.63 11.25 -10.10
CA LEU A 131 9.49 10.21 -9.53
C LEU A 131 10.30 9.45 -10.58
N GLY A 132 10.02 9.65 -11.88
CA GLY A 132 10.67 8.94 -12.98
C GLY A 132 10.25 7.47 -13.06
N MET A 133 9.02 7.13 -12.69
CA MET A 133 8.44 5.77 -12.74
C MET A 133 7.93 5.44 -14.15
N THR A 134 8.83 5.42 -15.11
CA THR A 134 8.51 5.38 -16.55
C THR A 134 8.00 4.03 -17.05
N ALA A 135 8.19 2.96 -16.29
CA ALA A 135 7.71 1.61 -16.60
C ALA A 135 6.38 1.28 -15.87
N THR A 136 5.81 2.27 -15.15
CA THR A 136 4.57 2.10 -14.39
C THR A 136 3.37 2.59 -15.20
N THR A 137 2.30 1.80 -15.24
CA THR A 137 1.03 2.16 -15.89
C THR A 137 -0.16 1.76 -15.03
N LEU A 138 -1.27 2.49 -15.20
CA LEU A 138 -2.58 2.11 -14.68
C LEU A 138 -3.43 1.60 -15.86
N ASP A 139 -3.74 0.31 -15.87
CA ASP A 139 -4.44 -0.35 -16.98
C ASP A 139 -5.82 -0.87 -16.52
N GLY A 140 -6.64 -0.01 -15.91
CA GLY A 140 -7.97 -0.36 -15.39
C GLY A 140 -8.28 0.27 -14.03
N SER A 141 -8.79 -0.51 -13.06
CA SER A 141 -9.17 -0.01 -11.74
C SER A 141 -7.96 0.53 -10.96
N PRO A 142 -8.04 1.77 -10.45
CA PRO A 142 -6.99 2.35 -9.60
C PRO A 142 -6.77 1.58 -8.30
N ALA A 143 -7.74 0.76 -7.89
CA ALA A 143 -7.61 -0.05 -6.69
C ALA A 143 -6.62 -1.23 -6.85
N HIS A 144 -6.36 -1.72 -8.10
CA HIS A 144 -5.58 -2.96 -8.27
C HIS A 144 -4.96 -3.19 -9.66
N ALA A 145 -5.15 -2.30 -10.64
CA ALA A 145 -4.71 -2.54 -12.02
C ALA A 145 -3.43 -1.79 -12.40
N VAL A 146 -2.60 -1.44 -11.42
CA VAL A 146 -1.27 -0.88 -11.67
C VAL A 146 -0.29 -2.00 -12.00
N HIS A 147 0.50 -1.79 -13.08
CA HIS A 147 1.67 -2.59 -13.43
C HIS A 147 2.92 -1.74 -13.26
N SER A 148 3.98 -2.32 -12.71
CA SER A 148 5.22 -1.61 -12.42
C SER A 148 6.41 -2.55 -12.38
N THR A 149 7.61 -2.01 -12.30
CA THR A 149 8.87 -2.72 -12.06
C THR A 149 9.34 -2.52 -10.62
N LEU A 150 10.26 -3.36 -10.16
CA LEU A 150 10.87 -3.16 -8.85
C LEU A 150 11.64 -1.83 -8.78
N ASP A 151 12.33 -1.45 -9.89
CA ASP A 151 13.05 -0.18 -9.97
C ASP A 151 12.13 1.03 -9.76
N ASP A 152 10.94 1.03 -10.37
CA ASP A 152 9.97 2.09 -10.21
C ASP A 152 9.34 2.09 -8.81
N VAL A 153 8.97 0.92 -8.28
CA VAL A 153 8.44 0.81 -6.91
C VAL A 153 9.45 1.32 -5.88
N LEU A 154 10.75 1.09 -6.09
CA LEU A 154 11.80 1.64 -5.22
C LEU A 154 11.87 3.18 -5.27
N ARG A 155 11.51 3.82 -6.38
CA ARG A 155 11.38 5.28 -6.46
C ARG A 155 10.24 5.78 -5.58
N PHE A 156 9.11 5.08 -5.60
CA PHE A 156 7.98 5.37 -4.72
C PHE A 156 8.32 5.09 -3.23
N VAL A 157 9.04 4.02 -2.93
CA VAL A 157 9.54 3.75 -1.57
C VAL A 157 10.42 4.89 -1.04
N ARG A 158 11.29 5.45 -1.88
CA ARG A 158 12.10 6.62 -1.49
C ARG A 158 11.22 7.83 -1.19
N GLU A 159 10.17 8.05 -1.98
CA GLU A 159 9.19 9.12 -1.73
C GLU A 159 8.47 8.91 -0.39
N LEU A 160 8.02 7.68 -0.07
CA LEU A 160 7.38 7.37 1.21
C LEU A 160 8.30 7.58 2.42
N ARG A 161 9.62 7.35 2.27
CA ARG A 161 10.61 7.53 3.34
C ARG A 161 11.12 8.97 3.46
N SER A 162 11.17 9.70 2.36
CA SER A 162 11.66 11.08 2.30
C SER A 162 10.80 11.88 1.31
N PRO A 163 9.62 12.33 1.76
CA PRO A 163 8.63 12.98 0.90
C PRO A 163 9.15 14.26 0.26
N ARG A 164 8.84 14.43 -1.03
CA ARG A 164 9.15 15.63 -1.83
C ARG A 164 7.95 16.12 -2.62
N LEU A 165 6.95 15.26 -2.83
CA LEU A 165 5.74 15.58 -3.59
C LEU A 165 4.63 16.15 -2.70
N VAL A 166 4.74 15.97 -1.39
CA VAL A 166 3.79 16.47 -0.39
C VAL A 166 4.55 17.09 0.79
N ASP A 167 3.88 17.99 1.51
CA ASP A 167 4.43 18.53 2.75
C ASP A 167 4.67 17.43 3.79
N PRO A 168 5.73 17.53 4.63
CA PRO A 168 6.02 16.51 5.65
C PRO A 168 4.88 16.24 6.61
N ALA A 169 4.07 17.26 6.96
CA ALA A 169 2.89 17.08 7.81
C ALA A 169 1.78 16.28 7.10
N THR A 170 1.58 16.52 5.80
CA THR A 170 0.66 15.77 4.97
C THR A 170 1.13 14.33 4.78
N ALA A 171 2.42 14.13 4.52
CA ALA A 171 3.01 12.78 4.42
C ALA A 171 2.83 11.95 5.69
N ALA A 172 2.99 12.56 6.87
CA ALA A 172 2.81 11.88 8.14
C ALA A 172 1.36 11.36 8.33
N GLU A 173 0.37 12.02 7.75
CA GLU A 173 -1.03 11.60 7.82
C GLU A 173 -1.30 10.31 7.04
N PHE A 174 -0.50 10.01 6.00
CA PHE A 174 -0.61 8.79 5.20
C PHE A 174 -0.59 7.52 6.05
N SER A 175 0.36 7.41 6.98
CA SER A 175 0.55 6.27 7.88
C SER A 175 0.03 6.51 9.31
N THR A 176 -0.72 7.60 9.52
CA THR A 176 -1.44 7.83 10.78
C THR A 176 -2.75 7.03 10.80
N VAL A 177 -3.04 6.37 11.92
CA VAL A 177 -4.27 5.59 12.08
C VAL A 177 -5.49 6.49 11.92
N GLN A 178 -6.30 6.20 10.91
CA GLN A 178 -7.59 6.83 10.70
C GLN A 178 -8.68 6.01 11.41
N PHE A 179 -9.61 6.68 12.09
CA PHE A 179 -10.70 5.99 12.81
C PHE A 179 -10.18 4.87 13.72
N ALA A 180 -9.51 5.24 14.80
CA ALA A 180 -8.93 4.30 15.77
C ALA A 180 -9.94 3.30 16.34
N SER A 181 -9.43 2.13 16.73
CA SER A 181 -10.19 1.06 17.39
C SER A 181 -11.31 0.43 16.54
N LEU A 182 -11.24 0.55 15.22
CA LEU A 182 -12.16 -0.18 14.35
C LEU A 182 -11.67 -1.62 14.14
N GLY A 183 -12.52 -2.58 14.52
CA GLY A 183 -12.30 -3.98 14.14
C GLY A 183 -12.61 -4.23 12.67
N GLY A 184 -11.97 -5.25 12.09
CA GLY A 184 -12.17 -5.58 10.68
C GLY A 184 -11.53 -6.89 10.26
N ILE A 185 -11.56 -7.12 8.96
CA ILE A 185 -10.94 -8.29 8.32
C ILE A 185 -9.85 -7.80 7.38
N VAL A 186 -8.65 -8.35 7.54
CA VAL A 186 -7.60 -8.26 6.51
C VAL A 186 -7.74 -9.49 5.60
N PRO A 187 -8.07 -9.29 4.30
CA PRO A 187 -8.25 -10.41 3.39
C PRO A 187 -7.05 -11.37 3.40
N GLY A 188 -7.32 -12.67 3.50
CA GLY A 188 -6.29 -13.71 3.56
C GLY A 188 -5.63 -13.93 4.93
N LEU A 189 -5.74 -12.97 5.89
CA LEU A 189 -5.17 -13.13 7.24
C LEU A 189 -6.21 -13.45 8.30
N GLY A 190 -7.36 -12.77 8.28
CA GLY A 190 -8.40 -13.02 9.27
C GLY A 190 -8.99 -11.75 9.88
N ARG A 191 -9.73 -11.97 10.98
CA ARG A 191 -10.42 -10.91 11.74
C ARG A 191 -9.53 -10.39 12.88
N PHE A 192 -9.55 -9.08 13.06
CA PHE A 192 -8.86 -8.39 14.15
C PHE A 192 -9.84 -7.43 14.85
N ASP A 193 -9.80 -7.39 16.19
CA ASP A 193 -10.62 -6.48 16.99
C ASP A 193 -10.13 -5.03 16.87
N ASP A 194 -8.83 -4.84 16.65
CA ASP A 194 -8.24 -3.58 16.23
C ASP A 194 -7.52 -3.79 14.89
N CYS A 195 -7.99 -3.08 13.86
CA CYS A 195 -7.52 -3.21 12.49
C CYS A 195 -7.12 -1.82 11.95
N PRO A 196 -5.96 -1.28 12.39
CA PRO A 196 -5.55 0.07 12.03
C PRO A 196 -5.21 0.19 10.54
N TRP A 197 -5.65 1.32 9.95
CA TRP A 197 -5.40 1.73 8.57
C TRP A 197 -5.10 3.23 8.52
N GLY A 198 -4.18 3.60 7.63
CA GLY A 198 -3.94 4.96 7.19
C GLY A 198 -4.76 5.30 5.94
N LEU A 199 -4.23 6.15 5.08
CA LEU A 199 -4.88 6.62 3.86
C LEU A 199 -4.43 5.79 2.66
N GLY A 200 -5.11 4.67 2.38
CA GLY A 200 -4.74 3.72 1.31
C GLY A 200 -3.62 2.75 1.70
N THR A 201 -3.22 2.71 2.95
CA THR A 201 -2.17 1.83 3.47
C THR A 201 -2.63 1.12 4.73
N GLU A 202 -2.27 -0.16 4.89
CA GLU A 202 -2.46 -0.89 6.13
C GLU A 202 -1.38 -0.49 7.14
N ILE A 203 -1.76 -0.40 8.42
CA ILE A 203 -0.83 -0.23 9.54
C ILE A 203 -0.79 -1.54 10.32
N ARG A 204 0.43 -2.03 10.62
CA ARG A 204 0.61 -3.30 11.32
C ARG A 204 -0.11 -3.32 12.66
N GLY A 205 0.10 -2.30 13.48
CA GLY A 205 -0.43 -2.30 14.84
C GLY A 205 0.04 -3.52 15.63
N THR A 206 -0.88 -4.10 16.39
CA THR A 206 -0.65 -5.30 17.22
C THR A 206 -1.19 -6.59 16.59
N LYS A 207 -1.60 -6.54 15.31
CA LYS A 207 -2.16 -7.71 14.61
C LYS A 207 -1.20 -8.90 14.60
N GLN A 208 -1.71 -10.07 14.99
CA GLN A 208 -0.99 -11.36 14.95
C GLN A 208 -1.99 -12.48 14.62
N PRO A 209 -1.68 -13.35 13.63
CA PRO A 209 -0.53 -13.26 12.72
C PRO A 209 -0.62 -12.04 11.79
N HIS A 210 0.51 -11.66 11.17
CA HIS A 210 0.57 -10.58 10.20
C HIS A 210 1.45 -10.99 9.01
N TRP A 211 1.26 -10.36 7.85
CA TRP A 211 2.05 -10.61 6.64
C TRP A 211 3.45 -9.97 6.69
N THR A 212 3.69 -9.01 7.59
CA THR A 212 5.02 -8.52 7.94
C THR A 212 5.65 -9.39 9.03
N GLY A 213 6.94 -9.17 9.33
CA GLY A 213 7.67 -9.95 10.31
C GLY A 213 7.29 -9.65 11.77
N THR A 214 7.80 -10.50 12.67
CA THR A 214 7.62 -10.31 14.10
C THR A 214 8.49 -9.19 14.67
N ARG A 215 9.57 -8.85 13.98
CA ARG A 215 10.49 -7.75 14.32
C ARG A 215 10.01 -6.37 13.83
N ASN A 216 9.05 -6.33 12.92
CA ASN A 216 8.47 -5.07 12.47
C ASN A 216 7.80 -4.34 13.62
N SER A 217 8.02 -3.03 13.70
CA SER A 217 7.36 -2.18 14.69
C SER A 217 5.84 -2.11 14.46
N PRO A 218 5.05 -1.78 15.49
CA PRO A 218 3.61 -1.53 15.30
C PRO A 218 3.30 -0.37 14.34
N ALA A 219 4.25 0.55 14.12
CA ALA A 219 4.10 1.65 13.19
C ALA A 219 4.37 1.27 11.72
N THR A 220 4.84 0.04 11.46
CA THR A 220 5.03 -0.44 10.09
C THR A 220 3.75 -0.29 9.30
N PHE A 221 3.87 0.32 8.13
CA PHE A 221 2.77 0.49 7.19
C PHE A 221 3.13 -0.05 5.81
N GLY A 222 2.12 -0.36 5.02
CA GLY A 222 2.32 -0.90 3.68
C GLY A 222 1.08 -1.58 3.14
N HIS A 223 1.28 -2.38 2.14
CA HIS A 223 0.22 -3.18 1.55
C HIS A 223 0.79 -4.45 0.91
N PHE A 224 0.02 -5.54 0.95
CA PHE A 224 0.27 -6.66 0.06
C PHE A 224 -0.79 -6.72 -1.04
N GLY A 225 -0.44 -7.31 -2.16
CA GLY A 225 -1.30 -7.42 -3.32
C GLY A 225 -1.71 -8.86 -3.62
N GLY A 226 -2.95 -9.05 -4.06
CA GLY A 226 -3.45 -10.35 -4.51
C GLY A 226 -2.68 -10.97 -5.69
N ALA A 227 -1.75 -10.25 -6.29
CA ALA A 227 -0.79 -10.78 -7.27
C ALA A 227 0.44 -11.46 -6.63
N GLY A 228 0.47 -11.61 -5.30
CA GLY A 228 1.62 -12.17 -4.58
C GLY A 228 2.72 -11.15 -4.30
N THR A 229 2.38 -9.88 -4.25
CA THR A 229 3.30 -8.75 -4.06
C THR A 229 3.20 -8.17 -2.66
N LEU A 230 4.25 -7.55 -2.17
CA LEU A 230 4.25 -6.82 -0.90
C LEU A 230 5.17 -5.59 -0.96
N LEU A 231 4.79 -4.57 -0.19
CA LEU A 231 5.59 -3.40 0.11
C LEU A 231 5.31 -2.99 1.56
N TRP A 232 6.35 -2.84 2.37
CA TRP A 232 6.21 -2.25 3.69
C TRP A 232 7.35 -1.28 4.00
N VAL A 233 7.04 -0.30 4.84
CA VAL A 233 7.98 0.67 5.42
C VAL A 233 7.82 0.61 6.93
N ASP A 234 8.91 0.45 7.64
CA ASP A 234 8.95 0.58 9.10
C ASP A 234 9.64 1.90 9.47
N PRO A 235 8.88 2.92 9.87
CA PRO A 235 9.43 4.25 10.12
C PRO A 235 10.24 4.33 11.43
N VAL A 236 10.13 3.35 12.33
CA VAL A 236 10.85 3.35 13.61
C VAL A 236 12.32 2.99 13.42
N ILE A 237 12.57 2.01 12.56
CA ILE A 237 13.91 1.52 12.25
C ILE A 237 14.42 2.01 10.88
N ASP A 238 13.61 2.81 10.18
CA ASP A 238 13.85 3.36 8.85
C ASP A 238 14.26 2.31 7.80
N VAL A 239 13.54 1.19 7.76
CA VAL A 239 13.75 0.09 6.82
C VAL A 239 12.50 -0.08 5.96
N ALA A 240 12.68 -0.36 4.68
CA ALA A 240 11.59 -0.72 3.77
C ALA A 240 11.94 -2.01 3.00
N CYS A 241 10.92 -2.77 2.63
CA CYS A 241 11.08 -3.98 1.81
C CYS A 241 9.96 -4.08 0.78
N VAL A 242 10.33 -4.56 -0.39
CA VAL A 242 9.45 -4.85 -1.51
C VAL A 242 9.73 -6.26 -2.00
N ALA A 243 8.68 -7.01 -2.31
CA ALA A 243 8.80 -8.22 -3.12
C ALA A 243 7.65 -8.29 -4.11
N LEU A 244 7.97 -8.51 -5.37
CA LEU A 244 7.04 -8.61 -6.48
C LEU A 244 7.15 -9.99 -7.11
N THR A 245 6.01 -10.68 -7.27
CA THR A 245 5.96 -12.01 -7.88
C THR A 245 4.92 -12.06 -9.00
N ASP A 246 4.98 -13.11 -9.80
CA ASP A 246 4.05 -13.39 -10.89
C ASP A 246 2.99 -14.44 -10.54
N ARG A 247 2.92 -14.87 -9.26
CA ARG A 247 1.96 -15.88 -8.79
C ARG A 247 0.89 -15.25 -7.90
N PRO A 248 -0.41 -15.41 -8.23
CA PRO A 248 -1.50 -14.93 -7.39
C PRO A 248 -1.41 -15.45 -5.95
N PHE A 249 -1.64 -14.55 -4.97
CA PHE A 249 -1.50 -14.84 -3.54
C PHE A 249 -2.33 -16.05 -3.08
N ASP A 250 -3.56 -16.20 -3.57
CA ASP A 250 -4.48 -17.27 -3.20
C ASP A 250 -4.00 -18.66 -3.63
N GLU A 251 -3.12 -18.75 -4.64
CA GLU A 251 -2.54 -20.01 -5.11
C GLU A 251 -1.41 -20.53 -4.19
N TRP A 252 -0.87 -19.69 -3.30
CA TRP A 252 0.22 -20.04 -2.38
C TRP A 252 0.17 -19.33 -1.04
N SER A 253 -1.00 -18.87 -0.63
CA SER A 253 -1.21 -18.03 0.56
C SER A 253 -0.64 -18.63 1.85
N SER A 254 -0.72 -19.94 2.06
CA SER A 254 -0.13 -20.61 3.22
C SER A 254 1.40 -20.49 3.25
N ASP A 255 2.05 -20.60 2.09
CA ASP A 255 3.50 -20.38 1.99
C ASP A 255 3.84 -18.91 2.11
N ALA A 256 3.10 -18.03 1.42
CA ALA A 256 3.29 -16.58 1.49
C ALA A 256 3.26 -16.07 2.94
N LEU A 257 2.24 -16.46 3.71
CA LEU A 257 2.08 -16.05 5.12
C LEU A 257 3.12 -16.65 6.07
N ARG A 258 3.93 -17.59 5.63
CA ARG A 258 5.09 -18.10 6.33
C ARG A 258 6.39 -17.46 5.85
N LEU A 259 6.53 -17.25 4.55
CA LEU A 259 7.77 -16.80 3.90
C LEU A 259 7.94 -15.29 3.94
N TRP A 260 6.87 -14.51 3.82
CA TRP A 260 6.92 -13.05 3.88
C TRP A 260 7.37 -12.53 5.25
N PRO A 261 6.81 -13.02 6.40
CA PRO A 261 7.33 -12.67 7.73
C PRO A 261 8.78 -13.08 7.92
N ALA A 262 9.19 -14.24 7.41
CA ALA A 262 10.58 -14.71 7.50
C ALA A 262 11.54 -13.80 6.73
N LEU A 263 11.15 -13.33 5.52
CA LEU A 263 11.91 -12.34 4.76
C LEU A 263 12.03 -11.02 5.53
N ALA A 264 10.91 -10.51 6.07
CA ALA A 264 10.90 -9.27 6.82
C ALA A 264 11.81 -9.32 8.05
N ASP A 265 11.72 -10.39 8.85
CA ASP A 265 12.58 -10.58 10.04
C ASP A 265 14.06 -10.71 9.67
N ALA A 266 14.38 -11.37 8.55
CA ALA A 266 15.76 -11.48 8.05
C ALA A 266 16.30 -10.14 7.55
N VAL A 267 15.50 -9.35 6.83
CA VAL A 267 15.86 -7.99 6.37
C VAL A 267 16.16 -7.09 7.56
N ILE A 268 15.29 -7.07 8.57
CA ILE A 268 15.49 -6.25 9.78
C ILE A 268 16.76 -6.69 10.52
N ALA A 269 17.00 -8.01 10.64
CA ALA A 269 18.21 -8.53 11.26
C ALA A 269 19.48 -8.14 10.48
N GLU A 270 19.42 -8.15 9.14
CA GLU A 270 20.57 -7.75 8.29
C GLU A 270 20.85 -6.25 8.38
N CYS A 271 19.84 -5.42 8.58
CA CYS A 271 19.98 -3.97 8.81
C CYS A 271 20.50 -3.63 10.23
N GLY A 272 20.66 -4.61 11.11
CA GLY A 272 21.17 -4.41 12.47
C GLY A 272 20.15 -3.79 13.44
N ALA A 273 18.88 -3.89 13.11
CA ALA A 273 17.77 -3.33 13.87
C ALA A 273 17.03 -4.40 14.71
#